data_ed8e92fdcc5adf41aab40b0c8204e245
#
_entry.id   ed8e92fdcc5adf41aab40b0c8204e245
#
_cell.length_a   1.000
_cell.length_b   1.000
_cell.length_c   1.000
_cell.angle_alpha   90.00
_cell.angle_beta   90.00
_cell.angle_gamma   90.00
#
_symmetry.space_group_name_H-M   'P 1'
#
loop_
_entity.id
_entity.type
_entity.pdbx_description
1 polymer ?
#
loop_
_entity_poly.entity_id
_entity_poly.type
_entity_poly.pdbx_seq_one_letter_code
_entity_poly.pdbx_strand_id
1 'polypeptide(L)'
;MPRESLFNRDWRHIVGRLGGAASLEASARETKALLRARAIGNAVDLLRMILAYCLGERGLRSTTAWACAVGLVDVSNVALLYRLRQCGDWLALLVGQTLAFEAPKAAQGRLIRLIDATTIPKAGALAKTQNKLWRIHSAFDLPSERFGLADG
;
A
#
# COMPACT_ATOMS: atom_id res chain seq x y z
N MET A 1 -7.63 -14.41 17.00
CA MET A 1 -7.54 -12.94 17.18
C MET A 1 -7.97 -12.29 15.88
N PRO A 2 -8.99 -11.45 15.86
CA PRO A 2 -9.39 -10.81 14.62
C PRO A 2 -8.26 -9.89 14.13
N ARG A 3 -7.89 -10.01 12.84
CA ARG A 3 -6.93 -9.14 12.15
C ARG A 3 -7.23 -7.63 12.29
N GLU A 4 -8.44 -7.28 12.66
CA GLU A 4 -8.90 -5.90 12.94
C GLU A 4 -8.16 -5.21 14.09
N SER A 5 -7.68 -5.95 15.09
CA SER A 5 -6.95 -5.36 16.21
C SER A 5 -5.54 -4.89 15.83
N LEU A 6 -4.88 -5.53 14.85
CA LEU A 6 -3.55 -5.15 14.35
C LEU A 6 -3.61 -3.78 13.65
N PHE A 7 -4.60 -3.54 12.78
CA PHE A 7 -4.76 -2.27 12.10
C PHE A 7 -5.01 -1.08 13.03
N ASN A 8 -5.59 -1.31 14.19
CA ASN A 8 -5.85 -0.24 15.16
C ASN A 8 -4.65 0.04 16.08
N ARG A 9 -3.91 -1.00 16.50
CA ARG A 9 -2.75 -0.84 17.38
C ARG A 9 -1.57 -0.19 16.69
N ASP A 10 -1.28 -0.61 15.47
CA ASP A 10 -0.05 -0.23 14.78
C ASP A 10 -0.24 0.94 13.81
N TRP A 11 -1.48 1.45 13.70
CA TRP A 11 -1.79 2.50 12.73
C TRP A 11 -0.95 3.77 12.91
N ARG A 12 -0.78 4.21 14.18
CA ARG A 12 0.08 5.38 14.46
C ARG A 12 1.54 5.13 14.08
N HIS A 13 2.02 3.91 14.30
CA HIS A 13 3.37 3.52 13.92
C HIS A 13 3.54 3.53 12.40
N ILE A 14 2.60 2.97 11.66
CA ILE A 14 2.61 2.98 10.18
C ILE A 14 2.63 4.42 9.67
N VAL A 15 1.75 5.28 10.14
CA VAL A 15 1.70 6.70 9.75
C VAL A 15 3.02 7.40 10.10
N GLY A 16 3.59 7.14 11.28
CA GLY A 16 4.88 7.70 11.70
C GLY A 16 6.03 7.28 10.79
N ARG A 17 6.10 6.00 10.41
CA ARG A 17 7.12 5.49 9.48
C ARG A 17 7.03 6.07 8.07
N LEU A 18 5.86 6.53 7.67
CA LEU A 18 5.62 7.20 6.38
C LEU A 18 5.76 8.74 6.46
N GLY A 19 6.43 9.26 7.49
CA GLY A 19 6.68 10.69 7.65
C GLY A 19 5.59 11.47 8.35
N GLY A 20 4.57 10.80 8.90
CA GLY A 20 3.47 11.42 9.64
C GLY A 20 2.33 11.93 8.75
N ALA A 21 1.26 12.39 9.40
CA ALA A 21 0.03 12.83 8.71
C ALA A 21 0.25 14.01 7.76
N ALA A 22 1.10 14.96 8.12
CA ALA A 22 1.38 16.14 7.30
C ALA A 22 2.12 15.78 6.00
N SER A 23 3.09 14.86 6.08
CA SER A 23 3.83 14.36 4.91
C SER A 23 2.92 13.56 3.97
N LEU A 24 2.06 12.70 4.54
CA LEU A 24 1.07 11.94 3.76
C LEU A 24 0.09 12.89 3.04
N GLU A 25 -0.38 13.94 3.70
CA GLU A 25 -1.29 14.91 3.11
C GLU A 25 -0.61 15.71 1.98
N ALA A 26 0.63 16.15 2.18
CA ALA A 26 1.39 16.87 1.17
C ALA A 26 1.63 16.00 -0.08
N SER A 27 2.12 14.79 0.11
CA SER A 27 2.41 13.85 -0.99
C SER A 27 1.15 13.39 -1.74
N ALA A 28 0.03 13.18 -1.02
CA ALA A 28 -1.24 12.82 -1.65
C ALA A 28 -1.81 13.95 -2.51
N ARG A 29 -1.58 15.22 -2.15
CA ARG A 29 -1.96 16.39 -2.96
C ARG A 29 -1.05 16.56 -4.16
N GLU A 30 0.26 16.45 -3.97
CA GLU A 30 1.27 16.55 -5.02
C GLU A 30 1.00 15.53 -6.13
N THR A 31 0.75 14.28 -5.78
CA THR A 31 0.45 13.19 -6.72
C THR A 31 -1.00 13.17 -7.20
N LYS A 32 -1.83 14.12 -6.77
CA LYS A 32 -3.25 14.23 -7.10
C LYS A 32 -4.12 13.06 -6.61
N ALA A 33 -3.63 12.22 -5.72
CA ALA A 33 -4.42 11.16 -5.10
C ALA A 33 -5.58 11.71 -4.25
N LEU A 34 -5.40 12.90 -3.64
CA LEU A 34 -6.40 13.59 -2.84
C LEU A 34 -6.54 15.06 -3.25
N LEU A 35 -7.16 15.33 -4.40
CA LEU A 35 -7.38 16.72 -4.87
C LEU A 35 -8.52 17.44 -4.15
N ARG A 36 -9.56 16.69 -3.75
CA ARG A 36 -10.74 17.25 -3.09
C ARG A 36 -11.13 16.37 -1.91
N ALA A 37 -11.16 16.96 -0.73
CA ALA A 37 -11.75 16.36 0.45
C ALA A 37 -13.27 16.29 0.24
N ARG A 38 -13.78 15.08 0.05
CA ARG A 38 -15.21 14.76 0.00
C ARG A 38 -15.49 13.79 1.14
N ALA A 39 -16.13 12.65 0.86
CA ALA A 39 -16.35 11.60 1.85
C ALA A 39 -15.04 11.14 2.52
N ILE A 40 -13.93 10.99 1.76
CA ILE A 40 -12.60 10.76 2.33
C ILE A 40 -11.92 12.11 2.50
N GLY A 41 -11.82 12.57 3.75
CA GLY A 41 -11.43 13.94 4.11
C GLY A 41 -9.92 14.19 4.13
N ASN A 42 -9.10 13.16 4.33
CA ASN A 42 -7.66 13.29 4.51
C ASN A 42 -6.88 12.07 3.96
N ALA A 43 -5.58 12.23 3.80
CA ALA A 43 -4.68 11.23 3.25
C ALA A 43 -4.48 10.01 4.18
N VAL A 44 -4.56 10.22 5.49
CA VAL A 44 -4.39 9.15 6.48
C VAL A 44 -5.55 8.15 6.38
N ASP A 45 -6.78 8.64 6.28
CA ASP A 45 -7.97 7.81 6.11
C ASP A 45 -7.98 7.12 4.74
N LEU A 46 -7.56 7.84 3.68
CA LEU A 46 -7.40 7.26 2.35
C LEU A 46 -6.41 6.08 2.37
N LEU A 47 -5.24 6.27 2.97
CA LEU A 47 -4.24 5.21 3.10
C LEU A 47 -4.79 4.02 3.89
N ARG A 48 -5.51 4.28 4.97
CA ARG A 48 -6.13 3.23 5.78
C ARG A 48 -7.15 2.42 5.00
N MET A 49 -7.96 3.08 4.17
CA MET A 49 -8.89 2.42 3.26
C MET A 49 -8.18 1.55 2.22
N ILE A 50 -7.08 2.05 1.64
CA ILE A 50 -6.27 1.29 0.67
C ILE A 50 -5.70 0.04 1.32
N LEU A 51 -5.07 0.18 2.49
CA LEU A 51 -4.47 -0.96 3.19
C LEU A 51 -5.54 -1.97 3.65
N ALA A 52 -6.70 -1.51 4.13
CA ALA A 52 -7.80 -2.39 4.48
C ALA A 52 -8.33 -3.18 3.28
N TYR A 53 -8.37 -2.56 2.09
CA TYR A 53 -8.75 -3.22 0.85
C TYR A 53 -7.70 -4.23 0.39
N CYS A 54 -6.42 -3.82 0.35
CA CYS A 54 -5.34 -4.65 -0.21
C CYS A 54 -4.91 -5.79 0.71
N LEU A 55 -4.80 -5.53 2.03
CA LEU A 55 -4.28 -6.48 3.01
C LEU A 55 -5.37 -7.26 3.76
N GLY A 56 -6.59 -6.73 3.77
CA GLY A 56 -7.72 -7.31 4.49
C GLY A 56 -8.44 -8.43 3.75
N GLU A 57 -8.03 -8.79 2.54
CA GLU A 57 -8.71 -9.76 1.67
C GLU A 57 -10.20 -9.42 1.47
N ARG A 58 -10.54 -8.13 1.48
CA ARG A 58 -11.91 -7.64 1.41
C ARG A 58 -12.23 -7.14 0.01
N GLY A 59 -13.44 -7.40 -0.45
CA GLY A 59 -13.95 -6.72 -1.64
C GLY A 59 -14.30 -5.25 -1.36
N LEU A 60 -14.53 -4.45 -2.40
CA LEU A 60 -14.88 -3.02 -2.26
C LEU A 60 -16.06 -2.77 -1.31
N ARG A 61 -17.12 -3.58 -1.43
CA ARG A 61 -18.32 -3.45 -0.57
C ARG A 61 -18.01 -3.73 0.90
N SER A 62 -17.25 -4.78 1.18
CA SER A 62 -16.86 -5.13 2.55
C SER A 62 -15.92 -4.10 3.15
N THR A 63 -15.04 -3.50 2.35
CA THR A 63 -14.15 -2.43 2.81
C THR A 63 -14.92 -1.18 3.18
N THR A 64 -15.88 -0.74 2.35
CA THR A 64 -16.70 0.44 2.65
C THR A 64 -17.64 0.20 3.84
N ALA A 65 -18.25 -0.98 3.95
CA ALA A 65 -19.06 -1.35 5.10
C ALA A 65 -18.25 -1.37 6.41
N TRP A 66 -17.04 -1.93 6.38
CA TRP A 66 -16.12 -1.89 7.51
C TRP A 66 -15.76 -0.45 7.90
N ALA A 67 -15.40 0.39 6.93
CA ALA A 67 -15.02 1.76 7.20
C ALA A 67 -16.15 2.57 7.84
N CYS A 68 -17.38 2.39 7.40
CA CYS A 68 -18.57 2.98 7.99
C CYS A 68 -18.78 2.43 9.42
N ALA A 69 -18.69 1.11 9.62
CA ALA A 69 -18.91 0.48 10.93
C ALA A 69 -17.91 0.91 12.00
N VAL A 70 -16.65 1.22 11.61
CA VAL A 70 -15.62 1.72 12.54
C VAL A 70 -15.60 3.26 12.65
N GLY A 71 -16.54 3.95 12.02
CA GLY A 71 -16.63 5.40 12.04
C GLY A 71 -15.49 6.13 11.32
N LEU A 72 -14.80 5.44 10.39
CA LEU A 72 -13.67 6.01 9.66
C LEU A 72 -14.16 6.94 8.54
N VAL A 73 -15.01 6.42 7.66
CA VAL A 73 -15.55 7.16 6.52
C VAL A 73 -16.83 6.49 5.99
N ASP A 74 -17.78 7.30 5.54
CA ASP A 74 -18.95 6.82 4.81
C ASP A 74 -18.77 7.15 3.32
N VAL A 75 -18.50 6.12 2.52
CA VAL A 75 -18.21 6.24 1.09
C VAL A 75 -18.79 5.06 0.31
N SER A 76 -19.33 5.33 -0.87
CA SER A 76 -19.81 4.25 -1.74
C SER A 76 -18.65 3.44 -2.31
N ASN A 77 -18.91 2.17 -2.62
CA ASN A 77 -17.93 1.27 -3.25
C ASN A 77 -17.44 1.80 -4.62
N VAL A 78 -18.29 2.50 -5.36
CA VAL A 78 -17.92 3.13 -6.64
C VAL A 78 -16.96 4.30 -6.40
N ALA A 79 -17.24 5.16 -5.41
CA ALA A 79 -16.36 6.27 -5.07
C ALA A 79 -15.00 5.78 -4.55
N LEU A 80 -14.98 4.71 -3.75
CA LEU A 80 -13.73 4.07 -3.34
C LEU A 80 -12.95 3.54 -4.53
N LEU A 81 -13.60 2.85 -5.48
CA LEU A 81 -12.94 2.34 -6.68
C LEU A 81 -12.26 3.45 -7.49
N TYR A 82 -12.96 4.58 -7.68
CA TYR A 82 -12.36 5.73 -8.37
C TYR A 82 -11.14 6.28 -7.63
N ARG A 83 -11.19 6.35 -6.31
CA ARG A 83 -10.04 6.78 -5.49
C ARG A 83 -8.87 5.82 -5.62
N LEU A 84 -9.10 4.52 -5.51
CA LEU A 84 -8.05 3.51 -5.66
C LEU A 84 -7.31 3.64 -7.01
N ARG A 85 -8.06 3.90 -8.10
CA ARG A 85 -7.46 4.10 -9.42
C ARG A 85 -6.58 5.35 -9.52
N GLN A 86 -6.83 6.36 -8.71
CA GLN A 86 -6.06 7.61 -8.69
C GLN A 86 -4.85 7.57 -7.75
N CYS A 87 -4.71 6.52 -6.94
CA CYS A 87 -3.65 6.46 -5.92
C CYS A 87 -2.35 5.81 -6.40
N GLY A 88 -2.25 5.37 -7.66
CA GLY A 88 -1.09 4.62 -8.16
C GLY A 88 0.23 5.36 -7.95
N ASP A 89 0.32 6.60 -8.42
CA ASP A 89 1.53 7.42 -8.32
C ASP A 89 1.88 7.75 -6.85
N TRP A 90 0.86 7.99 -6.03
CA TRP A 90 1.07 8.23 -4.61
C TRP A 90 1.63 7.01 -3.89
N LEU A 91 1.07 5.84 -4.16
CA LEU A 91 1.57 4.59 -3.57
C LEU A 91 2.99 4.27 -4.05
N ALA A 92 3.30 4.51 -5.32
CA ALA A 92 4.66 4.36 -5.84
C ALA A 92 5.64 5.29 -5.13
N LEU A 93 5.25 6.54 -4.89
CA LEU A 93 6.05 7.51 -4.11
C LEU A 93 6.30 7.00 -2.68
N LEU A 94 5.25 6.55 -1.98
CA LEU A 94 5.38 6.05 -0.60
C LEU A 94 6.27 4.82 -0.51
N VAL A 95 6.14 3.89 -1.46
CA VAL A 95 7.02 2.71 -1.55
C VAL A 95 8.45 3.14 -1.81
N GLY A 96 8.69 4.05 -2.75
CA GLY A 96 10.01 4.58 -3.04
C GLY A 96 10.67 5.24 -1.82
N GLN A 97 9.92 6.04 -1.08
CA GLN A 97 10.39 6.65 0.17
C GLN A 97 10.73 5.59 1.22
N THR A 98 9.89 4.57 1.39
CA THR A 98 10.13 3.51 2.36
C THR A 98 11.39 2.72 2.04
N LEU A 99 11.62 2.41 0.76
CA LEU A 99 12.82 1.69 0.30
C LEU A 99 14.09 2.57 0.37
N ALA A 100 13.96 3.89 0.21
CA ALA A 100 15.09 4.83 0.28
C ALA A 100 15.54 5.14 1.72
N PHE A 101 14.66 4.95 2.72
CA PHE A 101 14.97 5.29 4.12
C PHE A 101 16.00 4.36 4.77
N GLU A 102 16.27 3.20 4.20
CA GLU A 102 17.34 2.33 4.68
C GLU A 102 18.67 2.75 4.06
N ALA A 103 19.43 3.56 4.78
CA ALA A 103 20.81 3.88 4.39
C ALA A 103 21.60 2.58 4.18
N PRO A 104 22.43 2.47 3.11
CA PRO A 104 23.21 1.27 2.90
C PRO A 104 24.15 1.04 4.08
N LYS A 105 23.91 -0.01 4.85
CA LYS A 105 24.97 -0.55 5.69
C LYS A 105 26.05 -1.03 4.73
N ALA A 106 27.27 -0.52 4.89
CA ALA A 106 28.40 -0.95 4.08
C ALA A 106 28.48 -2.49 4.17
N ALA A 107 28.26 -3.15 3.06
CA ALA A 107 28.28 -4.62 2.99
C ALA A 107 29.73 -5.08 3.24
N GLN A 108 30.02 -5.46 4.47
CA GLN A 108 31.24 -6.16 4.81
C GLN A 108 30.98 -7.65 4.61
N GLY A 109 31.49 -8.22 3.52
CA GLY A 109 31.40 -9.64 3.31
C GLY A 109 30.83 -10.06 1.96
N ARG A 110 30.48 -11.33 1.83
CA ARG A 110 29.93 -11.91 0.60
C ARG A 110 28.50 -11.41 0.36
N LEU A 111 28.24 -10.87 -0.81
CA LEU A 111 26.90 -10.48 -1.22
C LEU A 111 26.04 -11.76 -1.39
N ILE A 112 24.98 -11.86 -0.58
CA ILE A 112 23.96 -12.90 -0.70
C ILE A 112 22.64 -12.19 -0.96
N ARG A 113 22.02 -12.50 -2.10
CA ARG A 113 20.73 -11.95 -2.52
C ARG A 113 19.70 -13.06 -2.56
N LEU A 114 18.63 -12.91 -1.79
CA LEU A 114 17.46 -13.76 -1.85
C LEU A 114 16.48 -13.16 -2.86
N ILE A 115 16.08 -13.96 -3.85
CA ILE A 115 15.11 -13.53 -4.87
C ILE A 115 13.86 -14.39 -4.75
N ASP A 116 12.70 -13.75 -4.66
CA ASP A 116 11.40 -14.39 -4.68
C ASP A 116 10.52 -13.81 -5.78
N ALA A 117 9.65 -14.63 -6.33
CA ALA A 117 8.71 -14.24 -7.38
C ALA A 117 7.27 -14.53 -6.96
N THR A 118 6.49 -13.48 -6.79
CA THR A 118 5.07 -13.57 -6.45
C THR A 118 4.19 -13.22 -7.64
N THR A 119 3.16 -14.01 -7.89
CA THR A 119 2.17 -13.78 -8.93
C THR A 119 0.94 -13.08 -8.38
N ILE A 120 0.56 -11.97 -9.01
CA ILE A 120 -0.63 -11.20 -8.62
C ILE A 120 -1.63 -11.20 -9.77
N PRO A 121 -2.90 -11.59 -9.55
CA PRO A 121 -3.93 -11.50 -10.57
C PRO A 121 -4.17 -10.04 -11.00
N LYS A 122 -4.23 -9.80 -12.30
CA LYS A 122 -4.66 -8.48 -12.81
C LYS A 122 -6.12 -8.23 -12.46
N ALA A 123 -6.46 -7.02 -12.08
CA ALA A 123 -7.84 -6.62 -11.80
C ALA A 123 -8.76 -6.93 -12.99
N GLY A 124 -9.91 -7.55 -12.74
CA GLY A 124 -10.87 -7.95 -13.78
C GLY A 124 -10.51 -9.22 -14.55
N ALA A 125 -9.45 -9.94 -14.17
CA ALA A 125 -9.15 -11.23 -14.75
C ALA A 125 -10.14 -12.29 -14.26
N LEU A 126 -10.91 -12.89 -15.19
CA LEU A 126 -11.64 -14.12 -14.92
C LEU A 126 -10.61 -15.27 -14.84
N ALA A 127 -10.82 -16.21 -13.91
CA ALA A 127 -9.88 -17.29 -13.56
C ALA A 127 -9.44 -18.22 -14.71
N LYS A 128 -10.00 -18.07 -15.91
CA LYS A 128 -9.77 -18.96 -17.05
C LYS A 128 -8.72 -18.48 -18.06
N THR A 129 -8.08 -17.33 -17.88
CA THR A 129 -7.13 -16.80 -18.88
C THR A 129 -5.73 -16.66 -18.26
N GLN A 130 -4.83 -17.56 -18.61
CA GLN A 130 -3.45 -17.65 -18.11
C GLN A 130 -2.59 -16.38 -18.30
N ASN A 131 -2.97 -15.46 -19.19
CA ASN A 131 -2.17 -14.27 -19.55
C ASN A 131 -2.50 -13.00 -18.74
N LYS A 132 -3.20 -13.11 -17.60
CA LYS A 132 -3.62 -11.95 -16.80
C LYS A 132 -3.02 -11.94 -15.40
N LEU A 133 -1.76 -12.35 -15.29
CA LEU A 133 -1.00 -12.33 -14.05
C LEU A 133 0.14 -11.32 -14.17
N TRP A 134 0.36 -10.57 -13.10
CA TRP A 134 1.60 -9.86 -12.88
C TRP A 134 2.55 -10.76 -12.10
N ARG A 135 3.81 -10.77 -12.47
CA ARG A 135 4.85 -11.41 -11.67
C ARG A 135 5.74 -10.31 -11.10
N ILE A 136 5.80 -10.24 -9.78
CA ILE A 136 6.69 -9.32 -9.07
C ILE A 136 7.87 -10.13 -8.59
N HIS A 137 9.06 -9.70 -8.98
CA HIS A 137 10.31 -10.24 -8.47
C HIS A 137 10.82 -9.30 -7.39
N SER A 138 10.93 -9.80 -6.17
CA SER A 138 11.50 -9.08 -5.04
C SER A 138 12.88 -9.64 -4.72
N ALA A 139 13.79 -8.78 -4.33
CA ALA A 139 15.12 -9.15 -3.89
C ALA A 139 15.38 -8.64 -2.48
N PHE A 140 16.04 -9.43 -1.67
CA PHE A 140 16.51 -9.05 -0.35
C PHE A 140 18.01 -9.29 -0.24
N ASP A 141 18.77 -8.24 -0.01
CA ASP A 141 20.22 -8.31 0.16
C ASP A 141 20.56 -8.50 1.64
N LEU A 142 21.00 -9.70 2.02
CA LEU A 142 21.29 -10.06 3.41
C LEU A 142 22.33 -9.14 4.09
N PRO A 143 23.45 -8.81 3.45
CA PRO A 143 24.46 -7.97 4.10
C PRO A 143 24.01 -6.54 4.37
N SER A 144 23.12 -6.00 3.52
CA SER A 144 22.58 -4.66 3.66
C SER A 144 21.21 -4.62 4.31
N GLU A 145 20.57 -5.78 4.50
CA GLU A 145 19.19 -5.94 4.97
C GLU A 145 18.19 -5.11 4.13
N ARG A 146 18.39 -5.06 2.81
CA ARG A 146 17.59 -4.24 1.90
C ARG A 146 16.64 -5.07 1.06
N PHE A 147 15.43 -4.54 0.93
CA PHE A 147 14.49 -4.97 -0.11
C PHE A 147 14.64 -4.12 -1.37
N GLY A 148 14.52 -4.75 -2.52
CA GLY A 148 14.45 -4.11 -3.82
C GLY A 148 13.60 -4.91 -4.79
N LEU A 149 13.28 -4.31 -5.94
CA LEU A 149 12.76 -5.06 -7.07
C LEU A 149 13.95 -5.72 -7.76
N ALA A 150 13.84 -7.01 -8.07
CA ALA A 150 14.84 -7.67 -8.90
C ALA A 150 14.62 -7.23 -10.35
N ASP A 151 15.67 -6.71 -10.97
CA ASP A 151 15.68 -6.44 -12.41
C ASP A 151 15.55 -7.79 -13.14
N GLY A 152 14.49 -7.90 -13.97
CA GLY A 152 14.17 -9.08 -14.75
C GLY A 152 14.67 -8.95 -16.18
#